data_855106a939e96f5da4eb30b32d0492d5
#
_entry.id   855106a939e96f5da4eb30b32d0492d5
#
_cell.length_a   1.000
_cell.length_b   1.000
_cell.length_c   1.000
_cell.angle_alpha   90.00
_cell.angle_beta   90.00
_cell.angle_gamma   90.00
#
_symmetry.space_group_name_H-M   'P 1'
#
loop_
_entity.id
_entity.type
_entity.pdbx_description
1 polymer ?
#
loop_
_entity_poly.entity_id
_entity_poly.type
_entity_poly.pdbx_seq_one_letter_code
_entity_poly.pdbx_strand_id
1 'polypeptide(L)'
;MLKFTRRGVQAAALAVALVTGTASIALYPNQPAQAASEADAHELVSAARYAFDDLTDRGSHATLRALLKDAKGVMIFPSVIKGAIGIGGEGGSGVLLVRGEDGVWSYPGFYHLSSISIGLQLGGQENRFLLILMTDNAVRQVMSGDVQIGADLSAVAVESGVDKATGTTTGRRDIYYHAETQGGLFAGVSLEGTKIKSRNKMAAKYYGGAVTSRDILIERRVSNPQAEELRTLISSQSGL
;
A
#
# COMPACT_ATOMS: atom_id res chain seq x y z
N MET A 1 72.82 -50.45 16.86
CA MET A 1 73.26 -49.07 17.01
C MET A 1 72.30 -48.16 16.22
N LEU A 2 71.23 -47.68 16.83
CA LEU A 2 70.34 -46.71 16.20
C LEU A 2 70.06 -45.58 17.21
N LYS A 3 70.44 -44.39 16.86
CA LYS A 3 70.27 -43.20 17.67
C LYS A 3 68.82 -42.64 17.48
N PHE A 4 68.04 -42.61 18.57
CA PHE A 4 66.73 -41.90 18.60
C PHE A 4 66.97 -40.43 18.90
N THR A 5 66.63 -39.59 17.96
CA THR A 5 66.56 -38.14 18.16
C THR A 5 65.14 -37.72 18.66
N ARG A 6 65.10 -37.13 19.84
CA ARG A 6 63.89 -36.52 20.42
C ARG A 6 63.51 -35.29 19.60
N ARG A 7 62.35 -35.28 19.00
CA ARG A 7 61.71 -34.07 18.50
C ARG A 7 60.73 -33.55 19.55
N GLY A 8 60.96 -32.31 19.92
CA GLY A 8 60.19 -31.61 20.93
C GLY A 8 58.75 -31.33 20.48
N VAL A 9 57.84 -31.48 21.43
CA VAL A 9 56.45 -31.09 21.32
C VAL A 9 56.37 -29.60 21.59
N GLN A 10 56.09 -28.81 20.57
CA GLN A 10 55.73 -27.39 20.74
C GLN A 10 54.25 -27.29 21.09
N ALA A 11 53.97 -26.86 22.30
CA ALA A 11 52.62 -26.51 22.75
C ALA A 11 52.17 -25.21 22.04
N ALA A 12 51.17 -25.29 21.18
CA ALA A 12 50.51 -24.15 20.59
C ALA A 12 49.60 -23.52 21.63
N ALA A 13 49.97 -22.37 22.16
CA ALA A 13 49.09 -21.53 22.99
C ALA A 13 48.04 -20.88 22.09
N LEU A 14 46.79 -21.27 22.29
CA LEU A 14 45.63 -20.60 21.67
C LEU A 14 45.43 -19.26 22.34
N ALA A 15 45.81 -18.18 21.67
CA ALA A 15 45.46 -16.82 22.09
C ALA A 15 44.00 -16.55 21.70
N VAL A 16 43.10 -16.54 22.67
CA VAL A 16 41.71 -16.04 22.49
C VAL A 16 41.80 -14.53 22.46
N ALA A 17 41.74 -13.95 21.25
CA ALA A 17 41.55 -12.53 21.06
C ALA A 17 40.08 -12.17 21.39
N LEU A 18 39.87 -11.55 22.55
CA LEU A 18 38.60 -10.87 22.84
C LEU A 18 38.49 -9.66 21.90
N VAL A 19 37.72 -9.79 20.83
CA VAL A 19 37.31 -8.68 20.02
C VAL A 19 36.21 -7.96 20.77
N THR A 20 36.56 -6.91 21.52
CA THR A 20 35.60 -5.91 22.02
C THR A 20 35.12 -5.09 20.84
N GLY A 21 34.13 -5.60 20.12
CA GLY A 21 33.43 -4.84 19.10
C GLY A 21 32.57 -3.77 19.79
N THR A 22 33.10 -2.55 19.84
CA THR A 22 32.26 -1.39 20.06
C THR A 22 31.34 -1.27 18.85
N ALA A 23 30.09 -1.77 19.00
CA ALA A 23 29.04 -1.51 18.03
C ALA A 23 28.81 0.00 18.01
N SER A 24 29.42 0.68 17.07
CA SER A 24 29.05 2.05 16.71
C SER A 24 27.61 1.98 16.19
N ILE A 25 26.64 2.28 17.06
CA ILE A 25 25.27 2.59 16.61
C ILE A 25 25.43 3.84 15.77
N ALA A 26 25.51 3.67 14.44
CA ALA A 26 25.36 4.75 13.51
C ALA A 26 23.96 5.31 13.75
N LEU A 27 23.91 6.42 14.48
CA LEU A 27 22.75 7.31 14.50
C LEU A 27 22.57 7.78 13.06
N TYR A 28 21.69 7.08 12.33
CA TYR A 28 21.19 7.60 11.07
C TYR A 28 20.57 8.96 11.41
N PRO A 29 21.08 10.06 10.85
CA PRO A 29 20.48 11.35 11.06
C PRO A 29 19.01 11.19 10.67
N ASN A 30 18.12 11.59 11.57
CA ASN A 30 16.68 11.64 11.31
C ASN A 30 16.50 12.53 10.09
N GLN A 31 16.47 11.95 8.90
CA GLN A 31 16.23 12.71 7.68
C GLN A 31 14.82 13.29 7.85
N PRO A 32 14.66 14.61 7.81
CA PRO A 32 13.33 15.20 7.85
C PRO A 32 12.55 14.54 6.73
N ALA A 33 11.35 14.05 7.06
CA ALA A 33 10.45 13.43 6.09
C ALA A 33 10.40 14.36 4.88
N GLN A 34 10.99 13.91 3.78
CA GLN A 34 11.20 14.74 2.58
C GLN A 34 9.82 15.23 2.14
N ALA A 35 9.63 16.53 2.11
CA ALA A 35 8.34 17.09 1.69
C ALA A 35 8.08 16.57 0.28
N ALA A 36 6.94 15.87 0.09
CA ALA A 36 6.57 15.32 -1.20
C ALA A 36 6.69 16.39 -2.28
N SER A 37 7.38 16.06 -3.37
CA SER A 37 7.55 16.94 -4.52
C SER A 37 6.38 16.76 -5.49
N GLU A 38 6.27 17.64 -6.47
CA GLU A 38 5.35 17.46 -7.60
C GLU A 38 5.70 16.19 -8.38
N ALA A 39 6.99 15.94 -8.60
CA ALA A 39 7.48 14.72 -9.27
C ALA A 39 7.04 13.44 -8.55
N ASP A 40 7.09 13.41 -7.20
CA ASP A 40 6.63 12.26 -6.42
C ASP A 40 5.12 12.00 -6.61
N ALA A 41 4.32 13.07 -6.77
CA ALA A 41 2.89 12.94 -7.00
C ALA A 41 2.58 12.41 -8.41
N HIS A 42 3.31 12.87 -9.43
CA HIS A 42 3.21 12.36 -10.81
C HIS A 42 3.64 10.89 -10.89
N GLU A 43 4.74 10.52 -10.24
CA GLU A 43 5.22 9.15 -10.16
C GLU A 43 4.18 8.24 -9.50
N LEU A 44 3.58 8.68 -8.39
CA LEU A 44 2.54 7.92 -7.69
C LEU A 44 1.32 7.67 -8.57
N VAL A 45 0.84 8.66 -9.33
CA VAL A 45 -0.31 8.49 -10.22
C VAL A 45 0.02 7.53 -11.36
N SER A 46 1.22 7.62 -11.94
CA SER A 46 1.70 6.67 -12.95
C SER A 46 1.82 5.26 -12.40
N ALA A 47 2.41 5.10 -11.21
CA ALA A 47 2.52 3.81 -10.53
C ALA A 47 1.15 3.20 -10.21
N ALA A 48 0.19 4.04 -9.79
CA ALA A 48 -1.19 3.62 -9.52
C ALA A 48 -1.89 3.11 -10.79
N ARG A 49 -1.66 3.78 -11.93
CA ARG A 49 -2.19 3.30 -13.24
C ARG A 49 -1.66 1.92 -13.57
N TYR A 50 -0.33 1.70 -13.48
CA TYR A 50 0.27 0.40 -13.77
C TYR A 50 -0.20 -0.69 -12.78
N ALA A 51 -0.28 -0.35 -11.49
CA ALA A 51 -0.78 -1.29 -10.48
C ALA A 51 -2.23 -1.68 -10.71
N PHE A 52 -3.09 -0.72 -11.08
CA PHE A 52 -4.50 -1.00 -11.38
C PHE A 52 -4.66 -1.89 -12.61
N ASP A 53 -3.92 -1.61 -13.69
CA ASP A 53 -3.90 -2.42 -14.91
C ASP A 53 -3.50 -3.87 -14.60
N ASP A 54 -2.36 -4.05 -13.92
CA ASP A 54 -1.84 -5.37 -13.57
C ASP A 54 -2.77 -6.15 -12.62
N LEU A 55 -3.39 -5.47 -11.64
CA LEU A 55 -4.34 -6.08 -10.71
C LEU A 55 -5.68 -6.45 -11.33
N THR A 56 -6.06 -5.85 -12.47
CA THR A 56 -7.35 -6.08 -13.13
C THR A 56 -7.27 -6.88 -14.42
N ASP A 57 -6.12 -6.94 -15.10
CA ASP A 57 -5.93 -7.60 -16.41
C ASP A 57 -5.75 -9.12 -16.28
N ARG A 58 -5.24 -9.62 -15.19
CA ARG A 58 -5.01 -11.07 -15.00
C ARG A 58 -6.34 -11.82 -14.95
N GLY A 59 -6.50 -12.79 -15.85
CA GLY A 59 -7.73 -13.49 -16.26
C GLY A 59 -8.63 -14.12 -15.17
N SER A 60 -8.29 -14.03 -13.89
CA SER A 60 -9.06 -14.57 -12.76
C SER A 60 -9.85 -13.53 -11.96
N HIS A 61 -9.91 -12.26 -12.42
CA HIS A 61 -10.50 -11.17 -11.65
C HIS A 61 -11.95 -10.80 -12.05
N ALA A 62 -12.75 -11.78 -12.48
CA ALA A 62 -14.17 -11.53 -12.80
C ALA A 62 -14.92 -10.89 -11.62
N THR A 63 -14.62 -11.30 -10.39
CA THR A 63 -15.21 -10.73 -9.17
C THR A 63 -14.79 -9.27 -8.97
N LEU A 64 -13.51 -8.92 -9.18
CA LEU A 64 -13.05 -7.52 -9.10
C LEU A 64 -13.75 -6.64 -10.13
N ARG A 65 -13.84 -7.09 -11.38
CA ARG A 65 -14.56 -6.36 -12.44
C ARG A 65 -16.05 -6.20 -12.14
N ALA A 66 -16.68 -7.22 -11.56
CA ALA A 66 -18.09 -7.13 -11.14
C ALA A 66 -18.26 -6.07 -10.03
N LEU A 67 -17.35 -6.03 -9.05
CA LEU A 67 -17.36 -5.03 -7.99
C LEU A 67 -17.10 -3.62 -8.50
N LEU A 68 -16.19 -3.46 -9.48
CA LEU A 68 -15.88 -2.15 -10.09
C LEU A 68 -17.09 -1.53 -10.79
N LYS A 69 -18.01 -2.32 -11.35
CA LYS A 69 -19.24 -1.81 -11.96
C LYS A 69 -20.13 -1.04 -10.98
N ASP A 70 -20.18 -1.48 -9.72
CA ASP A 70 -20.99 -0.88 -8.66
C ASP A 70 -20.18 0.03 -7.72
N ALA A 71 -18.89 0.19 -7.98
CA ALA A 71 -18.00 0.94 -7.13
C ALA A 71 -18.39 2.42 -7.06
N LYS A 72 -18.36 2.98 -5.84
CA LYS A 72 -18.48 4.42 -5.57
C LYS A 72 -17.12 5.11 -5.55
N GLY A 73 -16.07 4.36 -5.22
CA GLY A 73 -14.68 4.84 -5.22
C GLY A 73 -13.70 3.70 -5.38
N VAL A 74 -12.51 4.05 -5.87
CA VAL A 74 -11.39 3.12 -6.03
C VAL A 74 -10.14 3.73 -5.42
N MET A 75 -9.52 3.01 -4.49
CA MET A 75 -8.20 3.38 -3.96
C MET A 75 -7.15 2.40 -4.45
N ILE A 76 -6.02 2.94 -4.87
CA ILE A 76 -4.90 2.16 -5.39
C ILE A 76 -3.65 2.55 -4.62
N PHE A 77 -3.03 1.57 -3.98
CA PHE A 77 -1.74 1.70 -3.31
C PHE A 77 -0.73 0.84 -4.08
N PRO A 78 0.07 1.44 -4.99
CA PRO A 78 0.96 0.69 -5.87
C PRO A 78 2.15 0.06 -5.15
N SER A 79 2.52 0.58 -4.00
CA SER A 79 3.60 0.06 -3.17
C SER A 79 3.31 0.34 -1.70
N VAL A 80 3.18 -0.72 -0.93
CA VAL A 80 3.03 -0.68 0.52
C VAL A 80 4.11 -1.58 1.11
N ILE A 81 5.06 -0.96 1.79
CA ILE A 81 6.24 -1.65 2.33
C ILE A 81 5.96 -2.07 3.76
N LYS A 82 6.13 -3.36 4.02
CA LYS A 82 6.10 -3.95 5.35
C LYS A 82 7.53 -4.16 5.82
N GLY A 83 7.90 -3.50 6.92
CA GLY A 83 9.19 -3.67 7.56
C GLY A 83 9.00 -4.11 9.02
N ALA A 84 9.79 -5.11 9.48
CA ALA A 84 9.75 -5.54 10.86
C ALA A 84 11.15 -5.90 11.37
N ILE A 85 11.56 -5.20 12.44
CA ILE A 85 12.57 -5.67 13.39
C ILE A 85 11.97 -5.41 14.78
N GLY A 86 11.28 -6.41 15.35
CA GLY A 86 10.63 -6.32 16.66
C GLY A 86 9.21 -5.76 16.65
N ILE A 87 9.02 -4.48 16.33
CA ILE A 87 7.71 -3.86 16.08
C ILE A 87 7.66 -3.55 14.60
N GLY A 88 6.76 -4.21 13.87
CA GLY A 88 6.59 -4.02 12.42
C GLY A 88 5.61 -2.88 12.12
N GLY A 89 5.93 -2.10 11.09
CA GLY A 89 5.02 -1.14 10.48
C GLY A 89 4.87 -1.43 9.00
N GLU A 90 3.70 -1.15 8.48
CA GLU A 90 3.41 -1.20 7.05
C GLU A 90 2.93 0.17 6.62
N GLY A 91 3.40 0.67 5.48
CA GLY A 91 3.00 1.97 5.00
C GLY A 91 3.26 2.17 3.53
N GLY A 92 2.38 2.96 2.90
CA GLY A 92 2.49 3.30 1.49
C GLY A 92 1.59 4.45 1.11
N SER A 93 1.89 5.08 -0.01
CA SER A 93 1.08 6.14 -0.60
C SER A 93 0.21 5.59 -1.71
N GLY A 94 -0.97 6.18 -1.86
CA GLY A 94 -1.92 5.77 -2.87
C GLY A 94 -2.83 6.91 -3.30
N VAL A 95 -3.70 6.62 -4.24
CA VAL A 95 -4.67 7.55 -4.79
C VAL A 95 -6.10 7.04 -4.60
N LEU A 96 -7.06 7.95 -4.47
CA LEU A 96 -8.49 7.68 -4.49
C LEU A 96 -9.12 8.41 -5.65
N LEU A 97 -9.92 7.70 -6.43
CA LEU A 97 -10.85 8.28 -7.40
C LEU A 97 -12.28 7.93 -6.98
N VAL A 98 -13.19 8.88 -7.12
CA VAL A 98 -14.60 8.73 -6.75
C VAL A 98 -15.46 8.85 -8.00
N ARG A 99 -16.44 7.99 -8.10
CA ARG A 99 -17.41 7.99 -9.20
C ARG A 99 -18.57 8.90 -8.87
N GLY A 100 -18.84 9.86 -9.71
CA GLY A 100 -19.99 10.74 -9.55
C GLY A 100 -21.30 10.10 -9.99
N GLU A 101 -22.40 10.81 -9.72
CA GLU A 101 -23.74 10.39 -10.14
C GLU A 101 -23.89 10.33 -11.67
N ASP A 102 -23.10 11.12 -12.38
CA ASP A 102 -22.98 11.14 -13.84
C ASP A 102 -22.17 9.97 -14.42
N GLY A 103 -21.67 9.07 -13.54
CA GLY A 103 -20.83 7.95 -13.92
C GLY A 103 -19.36 8.30 -14.13
N VAL A 104 -19.00 9.58 -14.19
CA VAL A 104 -17.63 10.02 -14.47
C VAL A 104 -16.75 9.93 -13.21
N TRP A 105 -15.53 9.40 -13.37
CA TRP A 105 -14.55 9.32 -12.29
C TRP A 105 -13.86 10.68 -12.05
N SER A 106 -13.65 11.02 -10.79
CA SER A 106 -12.91 12.21 -10.39
C SER A 106 -11.43 12.14 -10.77
N TYR A 107 -10.72 13.24 -10.64
CA TYR A 107 -9.27 13.25 -10.58
C TYR A 107 -8.78 12.67 -9.25
N PRO A 108 -7.50 12.22 -9.14
CA PRO A 108 -7.01 11.51 -7.97
C PRO A 108 -6.81 12.41 -6.75
N GLY A 109 -7.39 12.03 -5.61
CA GLY A 109 -6.99 12.48 -4.29
C GLY A 109 -5.85 11.62 -3.76
N PHE A 110 -4.99 12.17 -2.89
CA PHE A 110 -3.79 11.51 -2.40
C PHE A 110 -3.95 11.08 -0.94
N TYR A 111 -3.53 9.84 -0.65
CA TYR A 111 -3.70 9.22 0.66
C TYR A 111 -2.46 8.44 1.08
N HIS A 112 -2.35 8.19 2.37
CA HIS A 112 -1.35 7.33 2.97
C HIS A 112 -2.05 6.24 3.77
N LEU A 113 -1.64 5.00 3.53
CA LEU A 113 -2.05 3.83 4.29
C LEU A 113 -0.95 3.50 5.28
N SER A 114 -1.32 3.22 6.53
CA SER A 114 -0.38 2.75 7.54
C SER A 114 -1.05 1.75 8.47
N SER A 115 -0.34 0.69 8.81
CA SER A 115 -0.74 -0.26 9.84
C SER A 115 0.43 -0.55 10.79
N ILE A 116 0.10 -0.96 12.00
CA ILE A 116 1.08 -1.44 12.97
C ILE A 116 0.79 -2.93 13.16
N SER A 117 1.71 -3.78 12.76
CA SER A 117 1.63 -5.21 13.01
C SER A 117 2.66 -5.62 14.06
N ILE A 118 2.19 -6.33 15.09
CA ILE A 118 3.07 -6.97 16.07
C ILE A 118 3.32 -8.40 15.56
N GLY A 119 4.53 -8.68 15.07
CA GLY A 119 4.87 -10.02 14.59
C GLY A 119 6.34 -10.18 14.25
N LEU A 120 6.86 -11.36 14.53
CA LEU A 120 8.22 -11.80 14.20
C LEU A 120 8.32 -12.19 12.71
N GLN A 121 8.23 -11.22 11.80
CA GLN A 121 8.57 -11.47 10.41
C GLN A 121 9.86 -10.71 10.08
N LEU A 122 10.92 -11.48 9.85
CA LEU A 122 12.20 -10.96 9.36
C LEU A 122 12.07 -10.81 7.83
N GLY A 123 12.16 -9.57 7.36
CA GLY A 123 12.19 -9.26 5.92
C GLY A 123 11.32 -8.07 5.53
N GLY A 124 11.71 -7.37 4.48
CA GLY A 124 10.89 -6.37 3.81
C GLY A 124 9.96 -7.09 2.81
N GLN A 125 8.68 -6.80 2.89
CA GLN A 125 7.69 -7.27 1.92
C GLN A 125 7.02 -6.07 1.31
N GLU A 126 6.89 -6.07 0.00
CA GLU A 126 6.18 -5.05 -0.75
C GLU A 126 4.88 -5.62 -1.29
N ASN A 127 3.79 -4.95 -0.99
CA ASN A 127 2.45 -5.33 -1.40
C ASN A 127 1.82 -4.22 -2.24
N ARG A 128 0.93 -4.60 -3.14
CA ARG A 128 0.03 -3.70 -3.87
C ARG A 128 -1.39 -3.93 -3.39
N PHE A 129 -2.16 -2.86 -3.23
CA PHE A 129 -3.55 -2.96 -2.82
C PHE A 129 -4.47 -2.21 -3.78
N LEU A 130 -5.57 -2.86 -4.11
CA LEU A 130 -6.74 -2.27 -4.73
C LEU A 130 -7.90 -2.35 -3.75
N LEU A 131 -8.43 -1.19 -3.32
CA LEU A 131 -9.59 -1.12 -2.44
C LEU A 131 -10.76 -0.55 -3.23
N ILE A 132 -11.89 -1.25 -3.25
CA ILE A 132 -13.11 -0.88 -3.95
C ILE A 132 -14.13 -0.44 -2.90
N LEU A 133 -14.46 0.84 -2.86
CA LEU A 133 -15.42 1.44 -1.95
C LEU A 133 -16.82 1.29 -2.54
N MET A 134 -17.71 0.60 -1.82
CA MET A 134 -19.04 0.23 -2.31
C MET A 134 -20.15 1.15 -1.82
N THR A 135 -19.89 1.96 -0.79
CA THR A 135 -20.90 2.80 -0.15
C THR A 135 -20.48 4.26 -0.14
N ASP A 136 -21.46 5.17 -0.20
CA ASP A 136 -21.19 6.60 -0.06
C ASP A 136 -20.64 6.91 1.34
N ASN A 137 -20.98 6.08 2.35
CA ASN A 137 -20.40 6.21 3.67
C ASN A 137 -18.90 5.95 3.64
N ALA A 138 -18.44 4.89 2.97
CA ALA A 138 -17.02 4.60 2.82
C ALA A 138 -16.28 5.75 2.13
N VAL A 139 -16.84 6.31 1.06
CA VAL A 139 -16.27 7.47 0.38
C VAL A 139 -16.14 8.66 1.33
N ARG A 140 -17.22 9.02 2.05
CA ARG A 140 -17.20 10.16 3.00
C ARG A 140 -16.20 9.97 4.12
N GLN A 141 -16.14 8.78 4.71
CA GLN A 141 -15.22 8.47 5.81
C GLN A 141 -13.76 8.56 5.35
N VAL A 142 -13.42 7.95 4.21
CA VAL A 142 -12.06 8.05 3.66
C VAL A 142 -11.71 9.49 3.29
N MET A 143 -12.65 10.26 2.74
CA MET A 143 -12.44 11.67 2.43
C MET A 143 -12.19 12.54 3.66
N SER A 144 -12.72 12.16 4.83
CA SER A 144 -12.45 12.89 6.10
C SER A 144 -10.96 12.87 6.44
N GLY A 145 -10.22 11.89 5.90
CA GLY A 145 -8.76 11.85 5.94
C GLY A 145 -8.17 11.32 7.24
N ASP A 146 -8.96 10.67 8.08
CA ASP A 146 -8.50 9.92 9.26
C ASP A 146 -9.50 8.80 9.57
N VAL A 147 -9.34 7.67 8.88
CA VAL A 147 -10.23 6.52 9.03
C VAL A 147 -9.43 5.28 9.40
N GLN A 148 -10.00 4.42 10.26
CA GLN A 148 -9.43 3.14 10.63
C GLN A 148 -10.33 2.00 10.13
N ILE A 149 -9.76 1.12 9.31
CA ILE A 149 -10.44 -0.09 8.84
C ILE A 149 -10.62 -1.06 10.01
N GLY A 150 -11.79 -1.66 10.10
CA GLY A 150 -12.20 -2.52 11.22
C GLY A 150 -12.92 -1.79 12.34
N ALA A 151 -12.61 -0.48 12.58
CA ALA A 151 -13.30 0.36 13.55
C ALA A 151 -14.39 1.22 12.88
N ASP A 152 -14.03 1.94 11.82
CA ASP A 152 -14.91 2.91 11.15
C ASP A 152 -15.59 2.32 9.91
N LEU A 153 -14.87 1.45 9.18
CA LEU A 153 -15.30 0.82 7.94
C LEU A 153 -15.01 -0.68 7.94
N SER A 154 -15.97 -1.45 7.42
CA SER A 154 -15.77 -2.89 7.18
C SER A 154 -15.04 -3.15 5.88
N ALA A 155 -14.05 -4.07 5.89
CA ALA A 155 -13.34 -4.48 4.69
C ALA A 155 -13.29 -6.01 4.56
N VAL A 156 -13.36 -6.50 3.32
CA VAL A 156 -13.30 -7.94 2.99
C VAL A 156 -12.32 -8.16 1.85
N ALA A 157 -11.43 -9.15 2.04
CA ALA A 157 -10.50 -9.58 1.00
C ALA A 157 -11.22 -10.29 -0.15
N VAL A 158 -10.80 -10.00 -1.36
CA VAL A 158 -11.19 -10.73 -2.58
C VAL A 158 -9.99 -11.54 -3.04
N GLU A 159 -10.11 -12.85 -2.98
CA GLU A 159 -9.06 -13.77 -3.44
C GLU A 159 -9.23 -14.07 -4.92
N SER A 160 -8.12 -14.12 -5.67
CA SER A 160 -8.13 -14.49 -7.08
C SER A 160 -8.54 -15.96 -7.23
N GLY A 161 -9.63 -16.20 -7.98
CA GLY A 161 -10.03 -17.57 -8.38
C GLY A 161 -10.92 -18.35 -7.40
N VAL A 162 -11.34 -17.75 -6.31
CA VAL A 162 -12.30 -18.38 -5.39
C VAL A 162 -13.40 -17.39 -5.03
N ASP A 163 -14.63 -17.67 -5.46
CA ASP A 163 -15.85 -16.96 -5.05
C ASP A 163 -16.19 -17.25 -3.56
N LYS A 164 -15.23 -17.05 -2.69
CA LYS A 164 -15.44 -17.15 -1.25
C LYS A 164 -15.37 -15.77 -0.63
N ALA A 165 -16.47 -15.07 -0.66
CA ALA A 165 -16.80 -14.16 0.42
C ALA A 165 -16.85 -14.99 1.71
N THR A 166 -15.70 -15.23 2.35
CA THR A 166 -15.62 -15.89 3.65
C THR A 166 -16.06 -14.91 4.72
N GLY A 167 -17.34 -14.68 4.80
CA GLY A 167 -17.95 -13.90 5.84
C GLY A 167 -19.45 -14.07 5.75
N THR A 168 -20.02 -14.91 6.61
CA THR A 168 -21.44 -15.06 6.87
C THR A 168 -22.04 -13.75 7.40
N THR A 169 -22.10 -12.74 6.55
CA THR A 169 -22.88 -11.54 6.86
C THR A 169 -23.59 -11.11 5.59
N THR A 170 -24.89 -11.32 5.58
CA THR A 170 -25.86 -10.83 4.60
C THR A 170 -25.91 -9.29 4.68
N GLY A 171 -24.89 -8.61 4.10
CA GLY A 171 -24.83 -7.15 4.08
C GLY A 171 -23.77 -6.66 3.09
N ARG A 172 -24.08 -5.59 2.38
CA ARG A 172 -23.11 -4.91 1.50
C ARG A 172 -21.98 -4.38 2.39
N ARG A 173 -20.76 -4.80 2.11
CA ARG A 173 -19.57 -4.32 2.83
C ARG A 173 -19.20 -2.92 2.34
N ASP A 174 -18.53 -2.16 3.21
CA ASP A 174 -18.06 -0.82 2.85
C ASP A 174 -16.93 -0.90 1.84
N ILE A 175 -15.98 -1.82 2.04
CA ILE A 175 -14.77 -1.97 1.21
C ILE A 175 -14.58 -3.45 0.86
N TYR A 176 -14.32 -3.70 -0.42
CA TYR A 176 -13.66 -4.92 -0.89
C TYR A 176 -12.23 -4.59 -1.28
N TYR A 177 -11.29 -5.46 -0.94
CA TYR A 177 -9.90 -5.22 -1.31
C TYR A 177 -9.22 -6.47 -1.87
N HIS A 178 -8.31 -6.24 -2.80
CA HIS A 178 -7.40 -7.24 -3.33
C HIS A 178 -5.97 -6.81 -3.02
N ALA A 179 -5.13 -7.78 -2.61
CA ALA A 179 -3.74 -7.53 -2.26
C ALA A 179 -2.83 -8.55 -2.97
N GLU A 180 -1.77 -8.05 -3.58
CA GLU A 180 -0.72 -8.88 -4.17
C GLU A 180 0.65 -8.51 -3.62
N THR A 181 1.48 -9.53 -3.36
CA THR A 181 2.91 -9.33 -3.10
C THR A 181 3.68 -9.18 -4.41
N GLN A 182 4.89 -8.61 -4.35
CA GLN A 182 5.83 -8.69 -5.47
C GLN A 182 6.00 -10.16 -5.90
N GLY A 183 5.70 -10.43 -7.19
CA GLY A 183 5.68 -11.79 -7.75
C GLY A 183 4.28 -12.32 -8.05
N GLY A 184 3.22 -11.54 -7.80
CA GLY A 184 1.84 -11.84 -8.23
C GLY A 184 1.14 -12.90 -7.39
N LEU A 185 1.64 -13.20 -6.19
CA LEU A 185 0.97 -14.09 -5.24
C LEU A 185 0.01 -13.30 -4.36
N PHE A 186 -1.20 -13.83 -4.14
CA PHE A 186 -2.11 -13.28 -3.17
C PHE A 186 -1.45 -13.26 -1.79
N ALA A 187 -1.34 -12.08 -1.22
CA ALA A 187 -0.93 -11.96 0.17
C ALA A 187 -2.18 -12.11 1.04
N GLY A 188 -2.29 -13.16 1.83
CA GLY A 188 -3.32 -13.29 2.86
C GLY A 188 -3.18 -12.21 3.94
N VAL A 189 -3.32 -10.94 3.53
CA VAL A 189 -3.11 -9.75 4.37
C VAL A 189 -4.46 -9.24 4.86
N SER A 190 -4.55 -8.97 6.16
CA SER A 190 -5.70 -8.28 6.75
C SER A 190 -5.44 -6.77 6.77
N LEU A 191 -6.44 -5.99 6.39
CA LEU A 191 -6.42 -4.53 6.54
C LEU A 191 -6.98 -4.06 7.89
N GLU A 192 -7.38 -4.97 8.77
CA GLU A 192 -7.92 -4.60 10.08
C GLU A 192 -6.89 -3.82 10.91
N GLY A 193 -7.32 -2.72 11.51
CA GLY A 193 -6.44 -1.80 12.23
C GLY A 193 -5.66 -0.82 11.36
N THR A 194 -5.76 -0.96 10.03
CA THR A 194 -5.09 -0.05 9.09
C THR A 194 -5.71 1.33 9.12
N LYS A 195 -4.87 2.36 9.17
CA LYS A 195 -5.27 3.77 9.09
C LYS A 195 -5.02 4.33 7.69
N ILE A 196 -5.99 5.09 7.20
CA ILE A 196 -5.90 5.81 5.93
C ILE A 196 -6.00 7.30 6.22
N LYS A 197 -4.99 8.06 5.79
CA LYS A 197 -4.90 9.51 5.99
C LYS A 197 -4.74 10.27 4.68
N SER A 198 -5.40 11.44 4.58
CA SER A 198 -5.24 12.29 3.40
C SER A 198 -3.85 12.95 3.35
N ARG A 199 -3.32 13.12 2.13
CA ARG A 199 -2.05 13.79 1.84
C ARG A 199 -2.28 15.11 1.11
N ASN A 200 -2.94 16.05 1.76
CA ASN A 200 -3.32 17.34 1.15
C ASN A 200 -2.10 18.14 0.63
N LYS A 201 -0.94 18.02 1.27
CA LYS A 201 0.30 18.65 0.79
C LYS A 201 0.77 18.08 -0.55
N MET A 202 0.61 16.77 -0.77
CA MET A 202 0.92 16.15 -2.05
C MET A 202 -0.09 16.57 -3.11
N ALA A 203 -1.38 16.59 -2.78
CA ALA A 203 -2.42 17.11 -3.66
C ALA A 203 -2.15 18.56 -4.09
N ALA A 204 -1.79 19.43 -3.15
CA ALA A 204 -1.45 20.82 -3.46
C ALA A 204 -0.28 20.94 -4.44
N LYS A 205 0.71 20.08 -4.35
CA LYS A 205 1.84 20.04 -5.30
C LYS A 205 1.40 19.56 -6.68
N TYR A 206 0.59 18.51 -6.73
CA TYR A 206 0.12 17.90 -7.97
C TYR A 206 -0.81 18.82 -8.78
N TYR A 207 -1.64 19.62 -8.10
CA TYR A 207 -2.60 20.53 -8.73
C TYR A 207 -2.12 21.99 -8.79
N GLY A 208 -0.93 22.29 -8.29
CA GLY A 208 -0.35 23.64 -8.34
C GLY A 208 -0.98 24.65 -7.38
N GLY A 209 -1.72 24.21 -6.36
CA GLY A 209 -2.37 25.10 -5.40
C GLY A 209 -3.04 24.35 -4.24
N ALA A 210 -3.45 25.08 -3.21
CA ALA A 210 -4.14 24.49 -2.07
C ALA A 210 -5.52 23.94 -2.50
N VAL A 211 -5.71 22.62 -2.32
CA VAL A 211 -6.94 21.91 -2.65
C VAL A 211 -7.28 20.92 -1.54
N THR A 212 -8.56 20.69 -1.32
CA THR A 212 -9.07 19.69 -0.39
C THR A 212 -9.49 18.42 -1.13
N SER A 213 -9.60 17.31 -0.40
CA SER A 213 -10.18 16.08 -0.97
C SER A 213 -11.56 16.31 -1.55
N ARG A 214 -12.36 17.20 -0.95
CA ARG A 214 -13.70 17.55 -1.44
C ARG A 214 -13.65 18.28 -2.79
N ASP A 215 -12.75 19.27 -2.94
CA ASP A 215 -12.59 20.01 -4.20
C ASP A 215 -12.20 19.07 -5.35
N ILE A 216 -11.38 18.06 -5.06
CA ILE A 216 -10.88 17.11 -6.06
C ILE A 216 -11.96 16.06 -6.41
N LEU A 217 -12.49 15.38 -5.38
CA LEU A 217 -13.23 14.13 -5.54
C LEU A 217 -14.73 14.35 -5.78
N ILE A 218 -15.31 15.38 -5.19
CA ILE A 218 -16.74 15.64 -5.26
C ILE A 218 -17.05 16.84 -6.17
N GLU A 219 -16.41 17.97 -5.89
CA GLU A 219 -16.71 19.22 -6.60
C GLU A 219 -15.96 19.33 -7.93
N ARG A 220 -14.92 18.48 -8.14
CA ARG A 220 -14.14 18.36 -9.38
C ARG A 220 -13.63 19.69 -9.91
N ARG A 221 -13.18 20.57 -8.99
CA ARG A 221 -12.70 21.92 -9.28
C ARG A 221 -11.32 21.96 -9.92
N VAL A 222 -10.61 20.84 -9.90
CA VAL A 222 -9.24 20.74 -10.41
C VAL A 222 -9.12 19.61 -11.42
N SER A 223 -8.16 19.73 -12.32
CA SER A 223 -7.81 18.72 -13.31
C SER A 223 -6.30 18.65 -13.49
N ASN A 224 -5.81 17.48 -13.90
CA ASN A 224 -4.44 17.31 -14.34
C ASN A 224 -4.41 16.27 -15.47
N PRO A 225 -4.02 16.64 -16.69
CA PRO A 225 -4.04 15.75 -17.86
C PRO A 225 -3.25 14.45 -17.66
N GLN A 226 -2.23 14.46 -16.80
CA GLN A 226 -1.43 13.27 -16.50
C GLN A 226 -2.26 12.13 -15.90
N ALA A 227 -3.40 12.43 -15.23
CA ALA A 227 -4.25 11.41 -14.63
C ALA A 227 -5.31 10.84 -15.61
N GLU A 228 -5.40 11.34 -16.85
CA GLU A 228 -6.43 10.91 -17.79
C GLU A 228 -6.32 9.43 -18.15
N GLU A 229 -5.11 8.92 -18.31
CA GLU A 229 -4.92 7.49 -18.60
C GLU A 229 -5.46 6.60 -17.49
N LEU A 230 -5.20 6.95 -16.20
CA LEU A 230 -5.71 6.23 -15.06
C LEU A 230 -7.25 6.29 -15.01
N ARG A 231 -7.84 7.49 -15.22
CA ARG A 231 -9.29 7.69 -15.21
C ARG A 231 -9.98 6.87 -16.31
N THR A 232 -9.43 6.91 -17.54
CA THR A 232 -9.94 6.16 -18.67
C THR A 232 -9.86 4.65 -18.41
N LEU A 233 -8.75 4.18 -17.85
CA LEU A 233 -8.57 2.77 -17.55
C LEU A 233 -9.60 2.29 -16.49
N ILE A 234 -9.81 3.04 -15.41
CA ILE A 234 -10.81 2.71 -14.38
C ILE A 234 -12.21 2.72 -15.00
N SER A 235 -12.53 3.72 -15.82
CA SER A 235 -13.81 3.83 -16.53
C SER A 235 -14.08 2.58 -17.38
N SER A 236 -13.13 2.18 -18.22
CA SER A 236 -13.26 1.03 -19.12
C SER A 236 -13.48 -0.30 -18.36
N GLN A 237 -12.78 -0.49 -17.24
CA GLN A 237 -12.93 -1.67 -16.40
C GLN A 237 -14.23 -1.67 -15.57
N SER A 238 -14.81 -0.49 -15.36
CA SER A 238 -16.11 -0.32 -14.67
C SER A 238 -17.32 -0.51 -15.59
N GLY A 239 -17.10 -0.77 -16.89
CA GLY A 239 -18.16 -1.00 -17.87
C GLY A 239 -18.89 0.28 -18.30
N LEU A 240 -18.18 1.40 -18.32
CA LEU A 240 -18.64 2.75 -18.75
C LEU A 240 -18.08 3.11 -20.10
#